data_93656a24df560c4e427b4ad6898d2b18
#
_entry.id   93656a24df560c4e427b4ad6898d2b18
#
_cell.length_a   1.000
_cell.length_b   1.000
_cell.length_c   1.000
_cell.angle_alpha   90.00
_cell.angle_beta   90.00
_cell.angle_gamma   90.00
#
_symmetry.space_group_name_H-M   'P 1'
#
loop_
_entity.id
_entity.type
_entity.pdbx_description
1 polymer ?
#
loop_
_entity_poly.entity_id
_entity_poly.type
_entity_poly.pdbx_seq_one_letter_code
_entity_poly.pdbx_strand_id
1 'polypeptide(L)'
;MKHLHLLLLFLFCFSPSAVGCMYAQAVGTQTIAHRGDWMSEGSAQNSRASLRRALELGIFGSEIDIWLTRDGHIMVNHDRTFQGITPEDTTYAACKKIRLKNGERMPQLKDLLKILKKSKSPTRLVVEVKSHSLPQRSRDCAAAAVAAIRKYGVEDRVLYISFSIEACETIHQLAPKADVAYLSGNRAPKELRDMGLTGIDYNIKVFRQHPEWVAEAHALGMNVNVWTVDEAEDIQAMQQLGVDYITTNKPKLCEELINP
;
A
#
# COMPACT_ATOMS: atom_id res chain seq x y z
N MET A 1 70.92 46.93 -9.49
CA MET A 1 70.38 45.63 -9.13
C MET A 1 68.85 45.76 -8.98
N LYS A 2 68.10 45.30 -9.98
CA LYS A 2 66.64 45.45 -10.05
C LYS A 2 66.01 44.08 -9.77
N HIS A 3 65.27 43.95 -8.64
CA HIS A 3 64.57 42.74 -8.29
C HIS A 3 63.20 42.74 -9.03
N LEU A 4 63.03 41.77 -9.91
CA LEU A 4 61.80 41.51 -10.65
C LEU A 4 60.95 40.51 -9.79
N HIS A 5 59.80 41.01 -9.27
CA HIS A 5 58.87 40.14 -8.54
C HIS A 5 57.90 39.50 -9.57
N LEU A 6 57.99 38.19 -9.71
CA LEU A 6 57.11 37.35 -10.52
C LEU A 6 55.87 37.03 -9.72
N LEU A 7 54.71 37.59 -10.14
CA LEU A 7 53.42 37.36 -9.56
C LEU A 7 52.83 36.10 -10.21
N LEU A 8 52.78 34.97 -9.49
CA LEU A 8 52.10 33.76 -9.94
C LEU A 8 50.60 33.91 -9.68
N LEU A 9 49.79 34.04 -10.73
CA LEU A 9 48.32 33.90 -10.68
C LEU A 9 47.99 32.42 -10.65
N PHE A 10 47.45 31.93 -9.52
CA PHE A 10 46.80 30.64 -9.45
C PHE A 10 45.37 30.76 -10.01
N LEU A 11 45.16 30.24 -11.20
CA LEU A 11 43.82 29.98 -11.74
C LEU A 11 43.24 28.75 -10.99
N PHE A 12 42.27 28.99 -10.12
CA PHE A 12 41.42 27.94 -9.59
C PHE A 12 40.42 27.52 -10.66
N CYS A 13 40.69 26.44 -11.35
CA CYS A 13 39.66 25.74 -12.15
C CYS A 13 38.65 25.11 -11.21
N PHE A 14 37.47 25.74 -11.07
CA PHE A 14 36.29 25.10 -10.50
C PHE A 14 35.81 24.04 -11.49
N SER A 15 36.07 22.77 -11.21
CA SER A 15 35.40 21.66 -11.82
C SER A 15 33.94 21.64 -11.31
N PRO A 16 32.92 21.62 -12.20
CA PRO A 16 31.55 21.40 -11.74
C PRO A 16 31.48 20.00 -11.15
N SER A 17 31.25 19.93 -9.85
CA SER A 17 30.95 18.71 -9.13
C SER A 17 29.78 18.05 -9.84
N ALA A 18 30.02 16.91 -10.47
CA ALA A 18 28.96 16.02 -10.93
C ALA A 18 28.13 15.64 -9.71
N VAL A 19 26.97 16.27 -9.56
CA VAL A 19 25.93 15.80 -8.67
C VAL A 19 25.49 14.47 -9.30
N GLY A 20 26.12 13.39 -8.84
CA GLY A 20 25.70 12.04 -9.16
C GLY A 20 24.27 11.90 -8.65
N CYS A 21 23.34 11.89 -9.57
CA CYS A 21 21.99 11.42 -9.31
C CYS A 21 22.16 9.96 -8.83
N MET A 22 22.16 9.74 -7.51
CA MET A 22 22.03 8.40 -6.96
C MET A 22 20.64 7.92 -7.36
N TYR A 23 20.56 7.27 -8.52
CA TYR A 23 19.44 6.38 -8.80
C TYR A 23 19.41 5.37 -7.66
N ALA A 24 18.39 5.45 -6.80
CA ALA A 24 18.08 4.37 -5.90
C ALA A 24 18.08 3.09 -6.75
N GLN A 25 18.90 2.11 -6.36
CA GLN A 25 18.90 0.81 -7.03
C GLN A 25 17.45 0.35 -7.06
N ALA A 26 16.93 0.07 -8.23
CA ALA A 26 15.58 -0.42 -8.39
C ALA A 26 15.48 -1.69 -7.52
N VAL A 27 14.79 -1.58 -6.40
CA VAL A 27 14.36 -2.76 -5.65
C VAL A 27 13.45 -3.49 -6.63
N GLY A 28 13.75 -4.75 -6.95
CA GLY A 28 12.93 -5.53 -7.88
C GLY A 28 11.45 -5.52 -7.45
N THR A 29 10.56 -5.84 -8.38
CA THR A 29 9.12 -5.97 -8.09
C THR A 29 8.89 -6.87 -6.86
N GLN A 30 7.96 -6.49 -5.98
CA GLN A 30 7.69 -7.18 -4.72
C GLN A 30 6.21 -7.59 -4.62
N THR A 31 5.93 -8.64 -3.84
CA THR A 31 4.59 -9.24 -3.71
C THR A 31 3.80 -8.64 -2.55
N ILE A 32 2.50 -8.37 -2.79
CA ILE A 32 1.49 -8.08 -1.78
C ILE A 32 0.41 -9.17 -1.83
N ALA A 33 0.15 -9.84 -0.70
CA ALA A 33 -0.93 -10.81 -0.59
C ALA A 33 -2.28 -10.10 -0.47
N HIS A 34 -3.12 -10.18 -1.50
CA HIS A 34 -4.48 -9.63 -1.56
C HIS A 34 -5.38 -10.27 -0.50
N ARG A 35 -5.86 -9.49 0.48
CA ARG A 35 -6.63 -9.95 1.65
C ARG A 35 -5.89 -10.98 2.51
N GLY A 36 -4.54 -10.88 2.51
CA GLY A 36 -3.64 -11.85 3.11
C GLY A 36 -3.45 -13.13 2.28
N ASP A 37 -2.61 -14.07 2.75
CA ASP A 37 -2.49 -15.40 2.12
C ASP A 37 -3.67 -16.28 2.53
N TRP A 38 -4.83 -15.99 1.96
CA TRP A 38 -6.10 -16.60 2.31
C TRP A 38 -6.38 -17.93 1.61
N MET A 39 -5.67 -18.26 0.54
CA MET A 39 -5.82 -19.54 -0.16
C MET A 39 -5.10 -20.68 0.56
N SER A 40 -4.22 -20.40 1.51
CA SER A 40 -3.56 -21.40 2.34
C SER A 40 -4.55 -22.08 3.28
N GLU A 41 -4.31 -23.36 3.58
CA GLU A 41 -5.16 -24.18 4.45
C GLU A 41 -5.39 -23.52 5.82
N GLY A 42 -6.63 -23.59 6.32
CA GLY A 42 -7.05 -22.97 7.59
C GLY A 42 -7.20 -21.46 7.55
N SER A 43 -7.05 -20.86 6.36
CA SER A 43 -7.12 -19.41 6.17
C SER A 43 -8.45 -18.97 5.52
N ALA A 44 -8.74 -17.68 5.55
CA ALA A 44 -9.84 -17.02 4.85
C ALA A 44 -9.47 -15.59 4.52
N GLN A 45 -10.12 -14.98 3.51
CA GLN A 45 -9.92 -13.57 3.17
C GLN A 45 -10.08 -12.68 4.41
N ASN A 46 -9.18 -11.69 4.55
CA ASN A 46 -9.29 -10.71 5.63
C ASN A 46 -9.28 -11.31 7.05
N SER A 47 -8.76 -12.53 7.23
CA SER A 47 -8.70 -13.20 8.53
C SER A 47 -7.40 -12.92 9.28
N ARG A 48 -7.37 -13.25 10.56
CA ARG A 48 -6.11 -13.24 11.33
C ARG A 48 -5.15 -14.31 10.82
N ALA A 49 -5.69 -15.45 10.35
CA ALA A 49 -4.89 -16.52 9.77
C ALA A 49 -4.21 -16.07 8.47
N SER A 50 -4.94 -15.40 7.55
CA SER A 50 -4.35 -14.96 6.28
C SER A 50 -3.21 -13.95 6.47
N LEU A 51 -3.34 -13.03 7.45
CA LEU A 51 -2.24 -12.14 7.81
C LEU A 51 -1.04 -12.91 8.37
N ARG A 52 -1.27 -13.88 9.28
CA ARG A 52 -0.16 -14.69 9.83
C ARG A 52 0.58 -15.46 8.75
N ARG A 53 -0.15 -16.06 7.80
CA ARG A 53 0.44 -16.76 6.65
C ARG A 53 1.29 -15.82 5.77
N ALA A 54 0.80 -14.62 5.47
CA ALA A 54 1.58 -13.62 4.74
C ALA A 54 2.85 -13.20 5.51
N LEU A 55 2.75 -13.03 6.84
CA LEU A 55 3.90 -12.74 7.71
C LEU A 55 4.92 -13.90 7.73
N GLU A 56 4.46 -15.14 7.71
CA GLU A 56 5.31 -16.35 7.64
C GLU A 56 6.04 -16.44 6.30
N LEU A 57 5.43 -16.01 5.19
CA LEU A 57 6.07 -15.94 3.88
C LEU A 57 7.17 -14.88 3.81
N GLY A 58 7.13 -13.86 4.66
CA GLY A 58 8.11 -12.76 4.67
C GLY A 58 8.08 -11.86 3.45
N ILE A 59 7.00 -11.91 2.65
CA ILE A 59 6.78 -11.07 1.47
C ILE A 59 6.61 -9.59 1.84
N PHE A 60 6.68 -8.69 0.85
CA PHE A 60 6.62 -7.25 1.11
C PHE A 60 5.38 -6.83 1.87
N GLY A 61 4.18 -7.28 1.45
CA GLY A 61 2.95 -6.79 2.05
C GLY A 61 1.82 -7.80 2.17
N SER A 62 0.91 -7.52 3.10
CA SER A 62 -0.38 -8.18 3.26
C SER A 62 -1.47 -7.13 3.23
N GLU A 63 -2.34 -7.19 2.24
CA GLU A 63 -3.43 -6.24 2.09
C GLU A 63 -4.64 -6.67 2.91
N ILE A 64 -5.41 -5.71 3.41
CA ILE A 64 -6.67 -5.86 4.13
C ILE A 64 -7.63 -4.71 3.83
N ASP A 65 -8.94 -4.99 3.88
CA ASP A 65 -10.01 -4.03 3.64
C ASP A 65 -10.67 -3.59 4.95
N ILE A 66 -10.93 -2.31 5.15
CA ILE A 66 -11.55 -1.81 6.37
C ILE A 66 -12.81 -0.98 6.14
N TRP A 67 -13.79 -1.17 7.02
CA TRP A 67 -15.03 -0.41 7.14
C TRP A 67 -15.20 0.16 8.53
N LEU A 68 -15.71 1.39 8.63
CA LEU A 68 -16.09 2.00 9.92
C LEU A 68 -17.56 1.71 10.22
N THR A 69 -17.85 1.05 11.35
CA THR A 69 -19.23 0.83 11.81
C THR A 69 -19.90 2.12 12.26
N ARG A 70 -21.23 2.08 12.40
CA ARG A 70 -22.01 3.22 12.91
C ARG A 70 -21.57 3.66 14.31
N ASP A 71 -21.12 2.73 15.15
CA ASP A 71 -20.64 2.98 16.52
C ASP A 71 -19.11 3.13 16.62
N GLY A 72 -18.41 3.40 15.49
CA GLY A 72 -17.02 3.82 15.48
C GLY A 72 -15.98 2.70 15.58
N HIS A 73 -16.35 1.45 15.33
CA HIS A 73 -15.40 0.34 15.28
C HIS A 73 -14.93 0.07 13.86
N ILE A 74 -13.65 -0.22 13.67
CA ILE A 74 -13.09 -0.54 12.36
C ILE A 74 -13.10 -2.04 12.17
N MET A 75 -13.97 -2.54 11.27
CA MET A 75 -14.09 -3.94 10.90
C MET A 75 -13.26 -4.26 9.67
N VAL A 76 -12.79 -5.51 9.57
CA VAL A 76 -11.99 -5.97 8.44
C VAL A 76 -12.84 -6.90 7.57
N ASN A 77 -13.18 -6.44 6.37
CA ASN A 77 -14.00 -7.14 5.39
C ASN A 77 -13.95 -6.45 4.03
N HIS A 78 -13.96 -7.20 2.94
CA HIS A 78 -13.96 -6.62 1.60
C HIS A 78 -15.33 -6.08 1.19
N ASP A 79 -16.37 -6.92 1.26
CA ASP A 79 -17.66 -6.60 0.69
C ASP A 79 -18.39 -5.54 1.52
N ARG A 80 -19.09 -4.64 0.86
CA ARG A 80 -19.94 -3.66 1.53
C ARG A 80 -20.97 -4.35 2.43
N THR A 81 -21.56 -5.45 1.93
CA THR A 81 -22.49 -6.28 2.69
C THR A 81 -21.99 -7.71 2.70
N PHE A 82 -21.81 -8.29 3.87
CA PHE A 82 -21.35 -9.65 4.07
C PHE A 82 -22.26 -10.41 5.03
N GLN A 83 -22.81 -11.55 4.61
CA GLN A 83 -23.80 -12.35 5.36
C GLN A 83 -24.98 -11.51 5.88
N GLY A 84 -25.51 -10.61 5.03
CA GLY A 84 -26.64 -9.74 5.37
C GLY A 84 -26.29 -8.56 6.30
N ILE A 85 -25.03 -8.35 6.65
CA ILE A 85 -24.57 -7.23 7.48
C ILE A 85 -23.78 -6.25 6.63
N THR A 86 -24.15 -4.97 6.69
CA THR A 86 -23.41 -3.83 6.12
C THR A 86 -22.69 -3.12 7.27
N PRO A 87 -21.36 -3.22 7.40
CA PRO A 87 -20.63 -2.69 8.55
C PRO A 87 -20.91 -1.20 8.80
N GLU A 88 -20.93 -0.35 7.76
CA GLU A 88 -21.14 1.10 7.92
C GLU A 88 -22.52 1.47 8.48
N ASP A 89 -23.53 0.61 8.30
CA ASP A 89 -24.92 0.85 8.72
C ASP A 89 -25.25 0.18 10.07
N THR A 90 -24.31 -0.58 10.64
CA THR A 90 -24.57 -1.41 11.83
C THR A 90 -23.54 -1.18 12.94
N THR A 91 -23.68 -1.91 14.04
CA THR A 91 -22.79 -1.84 15.20
C THR A 91 -21.76 -2.95 15.21
N TYR A 92 -20.68 -2.74 15.94
CA TYR A 92 -19.71 -3.80 16.24
C TYR A 92 -20.37 -5.06 16.81
N ALA A 93 -21.37 -4.90 17.68
CA ALA A 93 -22.08 -6.03 18.30
C ALA A 93 -22.74 -6.95 17.26
N ALA A 94 -23.20 -6.42 16.14
CA ALA A 94 -23.70 -7.21 15.02
C ALA A 94 -22.55 -7.84 14.20
N CYS A 95 -21.56 -7.06 13.80
CA CYS A 95 -20.43 -7.52 12.99
C CYS A 95 -19.66 -8.67 13.65
N LYS A 96 -19.43 -8.64 14.97
CA LYS A 96 -18.69 -9.68 15.68
C LYS A 96 -19.37 -11.06 15.68
N LYS A 97 -20.64 -11.16 15.27
CA LYS A 97 -21.36 -12.43 15.15
C LYS A 97 -21.01 -13.17 13.85
N ILE A 98 -20.52 -12.44 12.85
CA ILE A 98 -20.14 -12.98 11.54
C ILE A 98 -18.96 -13.95 11.70
N ARG A 99 -19.07 -15.09 10.99
CA ARG A 99 -18.00 -16.09 10.88
C ARG A 99 -17.45 -16.10 9.46
N LEU A 100 -16.14 -16.05 9.35
CA LEU A 100 -15.42 -16.25 8.09
C LEU A 100 -15.43 -17.74 7.71
N LYS A 101 -15.03 -18.06 6.48
CA LYS A 101 -15.00 -19.44 5.97
C LYS A 101 -14.16 -20.40 6.82
N ASN A 102 -13.11 -19.89 7.46
CA ASN A 102 -12.24 -20.67 8.38
C ASN A 102 -12.76 -20.73 9.83
N GLY A 103 -13.99 -20.26 10.11
CA GLY A 103 -14.59 -20.25 11.43
C GLY A 103 -14.20 -19.09 12.34
N GLU A 104 -13.21 -18.28 11.97
CA GLU A 104 -12.86 -17.06 12.71
C GLU A 104 -14.02 -16.06 12.73
N ARG A 105 -14.12 -15.28 13.81
CA ARG A 105 -15.01 -14.10 13.79
C ARG A 105 -14.40 -13.00 12.92
N MET A 106 -15.24 -12.24 12.21
CA MET A 106 -14.81 -11.05 11.50
C MET A 106 -13.91 -10.20 12.40
N PRO A 107 -12.66 -9.91 11.97
CA PRO A 107 -11.72 -9.18 12.83
C PRO A 107 -12.03 -7.69 12.88
N GLN A 108 -11.53 -7.03 13.91
CA GLN A 108 -11.32 -5.59 13.90
C GLN A 108 -9.89 -5.27 13.45
N LEU A 109 -9.66 -4.08 12.90
CA LEU A 109 -8.31 -3.61 12.55
C LEU A 109 -7.33 -3.78 13.73
N LYS A 110 -7.74 -3.45 14.95
CA LYS A 110 -6.89 -3.61 16.16
C LYS A 110 -6.37 -5.02 16.39
N ASP A 111 -7.11 -6.05 15.92
CA ASP A 111 -6.69 -7.43 16.10
C ASP A 111 -5.51 -7.76 15.17
N LEU A 112 -5.54 -7.23 13.95
CA LEU A 112 -4.46 -7.39 12.97
C LEU A 112 -3.24 -6.53 13.33
N LEU A 113 -3.46 -5.31 13.81
CA LEU A 113 -2.36 -4.45 14.32
C LEU A 113 -1.61 -5.09 15.51
N LYS A 114 -2.31 -5.82 16.38
CA LYS A 114 -1.66 -6.60 17.46
C LYS A 114 -0.78 -7.72 16.93
N ILE A 115 -1.21 -8.40 15.86
CA ILE A 115 -0.44 -9.45 15.21
C ILE A 115 0.80 -8.84 14.56
N LEU A 116 0.61 -7.77 13.77
CA LEU A 116 1.69 -7.05 13.10
C LEU A 116 2.76 -6.58 14.10
N LYS A 117 2.34 -5.90 15.18
CA LYS A 117 3.24 -5.39 16.23
C LYS A 117 4.09 -6.46 16.89
N LYS A 118 3.55 -7.67 17.07
CA LYS A 118 4.27 -8.80 17.69
C LYS A 118 5.18 -9.53 16.70
N SER A 119 4.96 -9.37 15.42
CA SER A 119 5.73 -10.05 14.38
C SER A 119 7.07 -9.36 14.14
N LYS A 120 8.11 -10.19 13.96
CA LYS A 120 9.45 -9.76 13.50
C LYS A 120 9.60 -9.85 11.97
N SER A 121 8.57 -10.32 11.26
CA SER A 121 8.57 -10.35 9.79
C SER A 121 8.75 -8.94 9.22
N PRO A 122 9.47 -8.76 8.11
CA PRO A 122 9.57 -7.46 7.41
C PRO A 122 8.26 -7.05 6.74
N THR A 123 7.31 -7.99 6.58
CA THR A 123 6.03 -7.78 5.88
C THR A 123 5.27 -6.58 6.45
N ARG A 124 4.84 -5.71 5.57
CA ARG A 124 4.04 -4.52 5.87
C ARG A 124 2.55 -4.83 5.76
N LEU A 125 1.71 -4.01 6.36
CA LEU A 125 0.26 -4.08 6.21
C LEU A 125 -0.20 -3.01 5.22
N VAL A 126 -0.89 -3.42 4.16
CA VAL A 126 -1.53 -2.52 3.20
C VAL A 126 -3.00 -2.41 3.56
N VAL A 127 -3.45 -1.21 3.93
CA VAL A 127 -4.80 -0.99 4.49
C VAL A 127 -5.66 -0.27 3.47
N GLU A 128 -6.62 -0.98 2.87
CA GLU A 128 -7.63 -0.36 2.04
C GLU A 128 -8.74 0.27 2.91
N VAL A 129 -8.81 1.59 2.90
CA VAL A 129 -9.97 2.30 3.43
C VAL A 129 -11.08 2.27 2.38
N LYS A 130 -12.10 1.46 2.60
CA LYS A 130 -13.23 1.29 1.66
C LYS A 130 -13.99 2.60 1.49
N SER A 131 -14.48 2.83 0.27
CA SER A 131 -15.38 3.95 -0.02
C SER A 131 -16.73 3.73 0.64
N HIS A 132 -17.05 4.56 1.62
CA HIS A 132 -18.34 4.56 2.31
C HIS A 132 -19.41 5.27 1.47
N SER A 133 -20.68 5.16 1.89
CA SER A 133 -21.82 5.75 1.20
C SER A 133 -21.76 7.28 1.11
N LEU A 134 -21.14 7.93 2.09
CA LEU A 134 -20.93 9.36 2.14
C LEU A 134 -19.43 9.68 2.20
N PRO A 135 -18.94 10.71 1.48
CA PRO A 135 -17.54 11.14 1.52
C PRO A 135 -17.03 11.39 2.95
N GLN A 136 -17.88 11.99 3.81
CA GLN A 136 -17.52 12.25 5.21
C GLN A 136 -17.24 10.94 5.97
N ARG A 137 -18.00 9.86 5.70
CA ARG A 137 -17.77 8.56 6.36
C ARG A 137 -16.45 7.92 5.93
N SER A 138 -16.03 8.13 4.67
CA SER A 138 -14.70 7.71 4.21
C SER A 138 -13.59 8.49 4.94
N ARG A 139 -13.76 9.82 5.13
CA ARG A 139 -12.85 10.63 5.95
C ARG A 139 -12.80 10.15 7.41
N ASP A 140 -13.95 9.86 8.01
CA ASP A 140 -14.03 9.37 9.40
C ASP A 140 -13.31 8.03 9.56
N CYS A 141 -13.49 7.10 8.60
CA CYS A 141 -12.81 5.80 8.58
C CYS A 141 -11.29 5.98 8.45
N ALA A 142 -10.85 6.83 7.54
CA ALA A 142 -9.44 7.17 7.33
C ALA A 142 -8.81 7.74 8.62
N ALA A 143 -9.46 8.72 9.24
CA ALA A 143 -8.99 9.32 10.50
C ALA A 143 -8.92 8.29 11.64
N ALA A 144 -9.94 7.45 11.77
CA ALA A 144 -9.96 6.39 12.78
C ALA A 144 -8.86 5.35 12.55
N ALA A 145 -8.56 4.99 11.27
CA ALA A 145 -7.49 4.08 10.91
C ALA A 145 -6.12 4.65 11.27
N VAL A 146 -5.83 5.90 10.89
CA VAL A 146 -4.58 6.61 11.24
C VAL A 146 -4.40 6.66 12.76
N ALA A 147 -5.44 7.02 13.51
CA ALA A 147 -5.38 7.07 14.97
C ALA A 147 -5.11 5.69 15.59
N ALA A 148 -5.75 4.64 15.06
CA ALA A 148 -5.54 3.28 15.54
C ALA A 148 -4.12 2.80 15.27
N ILE A 149 -3.58 3.00 14.06
CA ILE A 149 -2.23 2.58 13.66
C ILE A 149 -1.19 3.28 14.51
N ARG A 150 -1.33 4.61 14.70
CA ARG A 150 -0.48 5.40 15.60
C ARG A 150 -0.52 4.90 17.05
N LYS A 151 -1.69 4.57 17.57
CA LYS A 151 -1.84 4.02 18.92
C LYS A 151 -1.08 2.70 19.12
N TYR A 152 -0.95 1.89 18.06
CA TYR A 152 -0.18 0.64 18.12
C TYR A 152 1.31 0.83 17.87
N GLY A 153 1.77 1.99 17.38
CA GLY A 153 3.16 2.31 17.08
C GLY A 153 3.71 1.42 15.97
N VAL A 154 2.99 1.35 14.85
CA VAL A 154 3.34 0.53 13.68
C VAL A 154 3.22 1.31 12.37
N GLU A 155 3.28 2.65 12.44
CA GLU A 155 3.11 3.56 11.31
C GLU A 155 4.11 3.29 10.18
N ASP A 156 5.33 2.96 10.53
CA ASP A 156 6.43 2.62 9.61
C ASP A 156 6.23 1.29 8.87
N ARG A 157 5.25 0.50 9.31
CA ARG A 157 4.91 -0.81 8.75
C ARG A 157 3.55 -0.82 8.03
N VAL A 158 2.98 0.34 7.73
CA VAL A 158 1.66 0.45 7.11
C VAL A 158 1.72 1.33 5.87
N LEU A 159 1.06 0.86 4.81
CA LEU A 159 0.69 1.64 3.63
C LEU A 159 -0.82 1.76 3.59
N TYR A 160 -1.31 2.84 3.02
CA TYR A 160 -2.75 3.07 2.85
C TYR A 160 -3.12 3.11 1.38
N ILE A 161 -4.26 2.52 1.06
CA ILE A 161 -4.84 2.58 -0.27
C ILE A 161 -6.33 2.88 -0.18
N SER A 162 -6.92 3.53 -1.16
CA SER A 162 -8.36 3.79 -1.21
C SER A 162 -8.86 4.14 -2.61
N PHE A 163 -10.10 3.74 -2.90
CA PHE A 163 -10.88 4.27 -4.02
C PHE A 163 -11.51 5.64 -3.72
N SER A 164 -11.57 6.07 -2.45
CA SER A 164 -12.05 7.39 -2.06
C SER A 164 -10.89 8.37 -2.01
N ILE A 165 -10.95 9.38 -2.88
CA ILE A 165 -9.94 10.45 -2.88
C ILE A 165 -9.97 11.23 -1.56
N GLU A 166 -11.14 11.39 -0.95
CA GLU A 166 -11.30 12.07 0.34
C GLU A 166 -10.64 11.30 1.49
N ALA A 167 -10.65 9.96 1.42
CA ALA A 167 -9.90 9.13 2.38
C ALA A 167 -8.39 9.33 2.20
N CYS A 168 -7.89 9.31 0.96
CA CYS A 168 -6.48 9.54 0.65
C CYS A 168 -6.00 10.92 1.15
N GLU A 169 -6.77 11.98 0.85
CA GLU A 169 -6.47 13.35 1.32
C GLU A 169 -6.44 13.43 2.85
N THR A 170 -7.41 12.80 3.52
CA THR A 170 -7.48 12.79 4.98
C THR A 170 -6.28 12.08 5.60
N ILE A 171 -5.86 10.93 5.02
CA ILE A 171 -4.66 10.21 5.48
C ILE A 171 -3.43 11.08 5.30
N HIS A 172 -3.24 11.68 4.11
CA HIS A 172 -2.10 12.56 3.83
C HIS A 172 -2.04 13.74 4.80
N GLN A 173 -3.18 14.38 5.09
CA GLN A 173 -3.25 15.50 6.05
C GLN A 173 -2.88 15.08 7.49
N LEU A 174 -3.37 13.92 7.94
CA LEU A 174 -3.15 13.44 9.30
C LEU A 174 -1.80 12.74 9.48
N ALA A 175 -1.27 12.13 8.43
CA ALA A 175 -0.01 11.38 8.42
C ALA A 175 0.81 11.70 7.16
N PRO A 176 1.40 12.91 7.03
CA PRO A 176 2.04 13.39 5.79
C PRO A 176 3.28 12.60 5.36
N LYS A 177 3.79 11.73 6.22
CA LYS A 177 4.92 10.84 5.92
C LYS A 177 4.47 9.41 5.55
N ALA A 178 3.17 9.12 5.61
CA ALA A 178 2.66 7.80 5.27
C ALA A 178 2.64 7.58 3.75
N ASP A 179 2.85 6.34 3.34
CA ASP A 179 2.63 5.92 1.97
C ASP A 179 1.12 5.84 1.71
N VAL A 180 0.63 6.59 0.71
CA VAL A 180 -0.79 6.64 0.34
C VAL A 180 -0.92 6.52 -1.17
N ALA A 181 -1.66 5.50 -1.65
CA ALA A 181 -1.93 5.30 -3.07
C ALA A 181 -3.44 5.28 -3.38
N TYR A 182 -3.78 5.79 -4.55
CA TYR A 182 -5.15 5.86 -5.06
C TYR A 182 -5.46 4.68 -5.97
N LEU A 183 -6.70 4.10 -5.85
CA LEU A 183 -7.07 2.83 -6.48
C LEU A 183 -7.90 2.96 -7.77
N SER A 184 -8.60 4.07 -8.00
CA SER A 184 -9.67 4.12 -9.03
C SER A 184 -9.19 4.12 -10.48
N GLY A 185 -7.91 4.39 -10.76
CA GLY A 185 -7.34 4.32 -12.11
C GLY A 185 -7.81 5.40 -13.10
N ASN A 186 -8.50 6.44 -12.63
CA ASN A 186 -9.10 7.50 -13.45
C ASN A 186 -8.36 8.84 -13.34
N ARG A 187 -7.15 8.86 -12.77
CA ARG A 187 -6.29 10.05 -12.63
C ARG A 187 -4.86 9.70 -13.02
N ALA A 188 -4.22 10.62 -13.73
CA ALA A 188 -2.81 10.50 -14.07
C ALA A 188 -1.92 10.63 -12.81
N PRO A 189 -0.70 10.04 -12.79
CA PRO A 189 0.23 10.14 -11.66
C PRO A 189 0.49 11.57 -11.20
N LYS A 190 0.65 12.49 -12.15
CA LYS A 190 0.91 13.91 -11.83
C LYS A 190 -0.20 14.55 -11.01
N GLU A 191 -1.47 14.29 -11.33
CA GLU A 191 -2.60 14.85 -10.56
C GLU A 191 -2.54 14.39 -9.09
N LEU A 192 -2.25 13.11 -8.87
CA LEU A 192 -2.18 12.54 -7.51
C LEU A 192 -0.94 13.03 -6.75
N ARG A 193 0.17 13.21 -7.45
CA ARG A 193 1.38 13.79 -6.85
C ARG A 193 1.15 15.23 -6.39
N ASP A 194 0.44 16.04 -7.20
CA ASP A 194 0.08 17.42 -6.85
C ASP A 194 -0.85 17.48 -5.62
N MET A 195 -1.62 16.41 -5.36
CA MET A 195 -2.43 16.22 -4.14
C MET A 195 -1.64 15.68 -2.94
N GLY A 196 -0.33 15.41 -3.11
CA GLY A 196 0.55 14.91 -2.06
C GLY A 196 0.54 13.38 -1.87
N LEU A 197 -0.10 12.62 -2.77
CA LEU A 197 -0.08 11.17 -2.69
C LEU A 197 1.28 10.62 -3.13
N THR A 198 1.64 9.45 -2.60
CA THR A 198 2.95 8.82 -2.78
C THR A 198 2.93 7.63 -3.74
N GLY A 199 1.77 7.23 -4.24
CA GLY A 199 1.65 6.09 -5.14
C GLY A 199 0.37 6.06 -5.95
N ILE A 200 0.39 5.23 -6.99
CA ILE A 200 -0.77 4.75 -7.74
C ILE A 200 -0.89 3.25 -7.54
N ASP A 201 -2.12 2.77 -7.35
CA ASP A 201 -2.43 1.36 -7.11
C ASP A 201 -3.61 0.96 -8.01
N TYR A 202 -3.31 0.54 -9.24
CA TYR A 202 -4.34 0.45 -10.26
C TYR A 202 -4.56 -0.98 -10.75
N ASN A 203 -5.80 -1.19 -11.25
CA ASN A 203 -6.13 -2.44 -11.92
C ASN A 203 -5.23 -2.65 -13.15
N ILE A 204 -4.83 -3.89 -13.41
CA ILE A 204 -3.98 -4.27 -14.55
C ILE A 204 -4.49 -3.72 -15.90
N LYS A 205 -5.81 -3.59 -16.07
CA LYS A 205 -6.40 -3.03 -17.30
C LYS A 205 -5.99 -1.57 -17.53
N VAL A 206 -5.79 -0.80 -16.45
CA VAL A 206 -5.33 0.59 -16.54
C VAL A 206 -3.90 0.63 -17.07
N PHE A 207 -3.00 -0.20 -16.53
CA PHE A 207 -1.61 -0.24 -17.01
C PHE A 207 -1.47 -0.81 -18.43
N ARG A 208 -2.40 -1.66 -18.86
CA ARG A 208 -2.47 -2.10 -20.27
C ARG A 208 -2.90 -0.97 -21.22
N GLN A 209 -3.70 -0.01 -20.74
CA GLN A 209 -4.13 1.17 -21.50
C GLN A 209 -3.14 2.32 -21.40
N HIS A 210 -2.46 2.46 -20.25
CA HIS A 210 -1.53 3.53 -19.89
C HIS A 210 -0.22 2.97 -19.34
N PRO A 211 0.56 2.20 -20.14
CA PRO A 211 1.84 1.65 -19.67
C PRO A 211 2.86 2.74 -19.31
N GLU A 212 2.74 3.93 -19.93
CA GLU A 212 3.57 5.09 -19.66
C GLU A 212 3.44 5.63 -18.23
N TRP A 213 2.32 5.37 -17.55
CA TRP A 213 2.09 5.85 -16.18
C TRP A 213 3.03 5.24 -15.15
N VAL A 214 3.61 4.07 -15.42
CA VAL A 214 4.66 3.49 -14.55
C VAL A 214 5.89 4.38 -14.55
N ALA A 215 6.42 4.72 -15.72
CA ALA A 215 7.58 5.61 -15.85
C ALA A 215 7.28 7.03 -15.35
N GLU A 216 6.08 7.55 -15.62
CA GLU A 216 5.64 8.86 -15.13
C GLU A 216 5.59 8.91 -13.60
N ALA A 217 5.00 7.91 -12.96
CA ALA A 217 4.94 7.80 -11.51
C ALA A 217 6.34 7.76 -10.89
N HIS A 218 7.24 6.94 -11.43
CA HIS A 218 8.63 6.86 -10.96
C HIS A 218 9.38 8.17 -11.12
N ALA A 219 9.19 8.90 -12.25
CA ALA A 219 9.79 10.21 -12.46
C ALA A 219 9.33 11.25 -11.42
N LEU A 220 8.13 11.07 -10.86
CA LEU A 220 7.55 11.88 -9.79
C LEU A 220 7.89 11.38 -8.39
N GLY A 221 8.69 10.29 -8.25
CA GLY A 221 9.03 9.66 -6.98
C GLY A 221 7.84 8.98 -6.31
N MET A 222 6.92 8.43 -7.11
CA MET A 222 5.75 7.69 -6.64
C MET A 222 5.94 6.19 -6.83
N ASN A 223 5.39 5.39 -5.93
CA ASN A 223 5.33 3.94 -6.06
C ASN A 223 4.17 3.51 -6.97
N VAL A 224 4.34 2.36 -7.64
CA VAL A 224 3.35 1.77 -8.54
C VAL A 224 2.98 0.37 -8.06
N ASN A 225 1.72 0.15 -7.72
CA ASN A 225 1.16 -1.16 -7.44
C ASN A 225 0.11 -1.55 -8.50
N VAL A 226 0.03 -2.84 -8.80
CA VAL A 226 -0.98 -3.38 -9.71
C VAL A 226 -1.81 -4.47 -9.03
N TRP A 227 -3.13 -4.46 -9.26
CA TRP A 227 -4.06 -5.45 -8.71
C TRP A 227 -5.13 -5.89 -9.70
N THR A 228 -5.83 -7.02 -9.50
CA THR A 228 -5.34 -8.23 -8.82
C THR A 228 -4.76 -9.10 -9.91
N VAL A 229 -3.52 -9.51 -9.77
CA VAL A 229 -2.75 -10.20 -10.82
C VAL A 229 -2.45 -11.62 -10.36
N ASP A 230 -3.15 -12.62 -10.93
CA ASP A 230 -3.11 -14.00 -10.46
C ASP A 230 -2.50 -14.97 -11.49
N GLU A 231 -2.39 -14.56 -12.77
CA GLU A 231 -1.88 -15.41 -13.83
C GLU A 231 -0.38 -15.18 -14.07
N ALA A 232 0.38 -16.26 -14.28
CA ALA A 232 1.84 -16.21 -14.39
C ALA A 232 2.32 -15.26 -15.49
N GLU A 233 1.67 -15.27 -16.65
CA GLU A 233 1.99 -14.39 -17.78
C GLU A 233 1.77 -12.90 -17.42
N ASP A 234 0.70 -12.60 -16.69
CA ASP A 234 0.39 -11.25 -16.25
C ASP A 234 1.38 -10.77 -15.18
N ILE A 235 1.76 -11.63 -14.24
CA ILE A 235 2.79 -11.34 -13.22
C ILE A 235 4.10 -10.95 -13.91
N GLN A 236 4.56 -11.76 -14.86
CA GLN A 236 5.79 -11.50 -15.60
C GLN A 236 5.70 -10.23 -16.46
N ALA A 237 4.54 -9.98 -17.10
CA ALA A 237 4.33 -8.78 -17.89
C ALA A 237 4.37 -7.51 -17.02
N MET A 238 3.77 -7.52 -15.82
CA MET A 238 3.81 -6.38 -14.90
C MET A 238 5.20 -6.17 -14.30
N GLN A 239 5.92 -7.26 -14.00
CA GLN A 239 7.33 -7.18 -13.60
C GLN A 239 8.20 -6.54 -14.69
N GLN A 240 8.03 -6.96 -15.96
CA GLN A 240 8.75 -6.37 -17.10
C GLN A 240 8.39 -4.92 -17.34
N LEU A 241 7.13 -4.52 -17.06
CA LEU A 241 6.69 -3.13 -17.13
C LEU A 241 7.35 -2.27 -16.04
N GLY A 242 7.88 -2.90 -14.98
CA GLY A 242 8.62 -2.24 -13.91
C GLY A 242 7.76 -1.74 -12.76
N VAL A 243 6.59 -2.34 -12.50
CA VAL A 243 5.80 -1.99 -11.31
C VAL A 243 6.56 -2.36 -10.03
N ASP A 244 6.39 -1.58 -8.96
CA ASP A 244 7.08 -1.82 -7.69
C ASP A 244 6.42 -2.97 -6.91
N TYR A 245 5.09 -3.08 -6.99
CA TYR A 245 4.34 -4.08 -6.25
C TYR A 245 3.30 -4.79 -7.14
N ILE A 246 3.10 -6.08 -6.87
CA ILE A 246 2.04 -6.89 -7.45
C ILE A 246 1.16 -7.42 -6.33
N THR A 247 -0.10 -6.97 -6.30
CA THR A 247 -1.12 -7.49 -5.38
C THR A 247 -1.83 -8.68 -6.03
N THR A 248 -1.74 -9.85 -5.38
CA THR A 248 -2.20 -11.14 -5.92
C THR A 248 -2.86 -12.03 -4.88
N ASN A 249 -3.78 -12.91 -5.31
CA ASN A 249 -4.32 -13.99 -4.49
C ASN A 249 -3.36 -15.20 -4.40
N LYS A 250 -2.31 -15.24 -5.26
CA LYS A 250 -1.35 -16.34 -5.35
C LYS A 250 0.07 -15.88 -4.95
N PRO A 251 0.28 -15.42 -3.68
CA PRO A 251 1.54 -14.77 -3.31
C PRO A 251 2.77 -15.68 -3.44
N LYS A 252 2.62 -16.99 -3.22
CA LYS A 252 3.73 -17.95 -3.41
C LYS A 252 4.16 -18.06 -4.86
N LEU A 253 3.19 -18.19 -5.77
CA LEU A 253 3.46 -18.21 -7.21
C LEU A 253 4.12 -16.90 -7.66
N CYS A 254 3.64 -15.76 -7.16
CA CYS A 254 4.22 -14.47 -7.51
C CYS A 254 5.68 -14.39 -7.06
N GLU A 255 6.02 -14.79 -5.83
CA GLU A 255 7.39 -14.81 -5.32
C GLU A 255 8.30 -15.72 -6.16
N GLU A 256 7.83 -16.91 -6.53
CA GLU A 256 8.59 -17.86 -7.38
C GLU A 256 8.89 -17.29 -8.76
N LEU A 257 7.99 -16.48 -9.32
CA LEU A 257 8.15 -15.88 -10.65
C LEU A 257 9.02 -14.62 -10.65
N ILE A 258 8.92 -13.80 -9.63
CA ILE A 258 9.67 -12.52 -9.58
C ILE A 258 11.06 -12.67 -8.95
N ASN A 259 11.31 -13.76 -8.19
CA ASN A 259 12.58 -14.09 -7.53
C ASN A 259 13.01 -15.54 -7.88
N PRO A 260 13.26 -15.89 -9.16
CA PRO A 260 13.56 -17.23 -9.61
C PRO A 260 14.89 -17.81 -9.07
#